data_f131c520d9fc9f68e0b155a4f12ae040
#
_entry.id   f131c520d9fc9f68e0b155a4f12ae040
#
_cell.length_a   1.000
_cell.length_b   1.000
_cell.length_c   1.000
_cell.angle_alpha   90.00
_cell.angle_beta   90.00
_cell.angle_gamma   90.00
#
_symmetry.space_group_name_H-M   'P 1'
#
loop_
_entity.id
_entity.type
_entity.pdbx_description
1 polymer ?
#
loop_
_entity_poly.entity_id
_entity_poly.type
_entity_poly.pdbx_seq_one_letter_code
_entity_poly.pdbx_strand_id
1 'polypeptide(L)'
;MDDMPEGNPFGQVPIEVTISVGKARPLVRDLLRLTRDAVLALDRRVDDPVELYVGDRLIARGELQEMDGDNTGQLAVRLTEVANLRGGL
;
A
#
# COMPACT_ATOMS: atom_id res chain seq x y z
N MET A 1 -7.94 17.19 -3.73
CA MET A 1 -9.35 17.39 -3.82
C MET A 1 -10.06 16.84 -2.62
N ASP A 2 -10.96 17.54 -2.13
CA ASP A 2 -11.59 17.20 -0.89
C ASP A 2 -13.09 17.00 -1.13
N ASP A 3 -13.55 15.78 -0.91
CA ASP A 3 -14.96 15.44 -1.11
C ASP A 3 -15.79 15.70 0.11
N MET A 4 -15.16 16.04 1.23
CA MET A 4 -15.87 16.25 2.47
C MET A 4 -16.03 17.72 2.74
N PRO A 5 -17.23 18.16 3.10
CA PRO A 5 -17.41 19.55 3.47
C PRO A 5 -16.59 19.88 4.71
N GLU A 6 -16.14 21.12 4.77
CA GLU A 6 -15.47 21.61 5.95
C GLU A 6 -16.40 21.48 7.15
N GLY A 7 -15.86 21.04 8.26
CA GLY A 7 -16.67 20.84 9.44
C GLY A 7 -17.27 19.47 9.59
N ASN A 8 -17.10 18.62 8.59
CA ASN A 8 -17.54 17.24 8.72
C ASN A 8 -16.69 16.53 9.78
N PRO A 9 -17.29 16.07 10.90
CA PRO A 9 -16.49 15.44 11.96
C PRO A 9 -15.78 14.18 11.51
N PHE A 10 -16.32 13.46 10.54
CA PHE A 10 -15.69 12.24 10.03
C PHE A 10 -14.46 12.54 9.18
N GLY A 11 -14.32 13.77 8.71
CA GLY A 11 -13.14 14.16 7.95
C GLY A 11 -11.88 14.25 8.79
N GLN A 12 -12.01 14.23 10.11
CA GLN A 12 -10.87 14.29 11.02
C GLN A 12 -10.41 12.91 11.48
N VAL A 13 -11.12 11.86 11.11
CA VAL A 13 -10.81 10.51 11.56
C VAL A 13 -9.76 9.90 10.65
N PRO A 14 -8.60 9.49 11.19
CA PRO A 14 -7.61 8.81 10.35
C PRO A 14 -8.08 7.42 9.95
N ILE A 15 -7.72 7.02 8.75
CA ILE A 15 -8.03 5.69 8.23
C ILE A 15 -6.72 5.05 7.81
N GLU A 16 -6.52 3.80 8.20
CA GLU A 16 -5.33 3.08 7.81
C GLU A 16 -5.46 2.56 6.38
N VAL A 17 -4.43 2.82 5.58
CA VAL A 17 -4.34 2.31 4.22
C VAL A 17 -3.19 1.31 4.19
N THR A 18 -3.47 0.09 3.73
CA THR A 18 -2.46 -0.95 3.61
C THR A 18 -1.91 -0.96 2.19
N ILE A 19 -0.59 -0.93 2.07
CA ILE A 19 0.07 -0.97 0.77
C ILE A 19 0.65 -2.37 0.59
N SER A 20 0.21 -3.07 -0.46
CA SER A 20 0.63 -4.44 -0.74
C SER A 20 1.65 -4.44 -1.85
N VAL A 21 2.80 -5.05 -1.59
CA VAL A 21 3.86 -5.20 -2.58
C VAL A 21 3.89 -6.60 -3.18
N GLY A 22 2.94 -7.45 -2.80
CA GLY A 22 2.87 -8.81 -3.31
C GLY A 22 2.78 -9.82 -2.19
N LYS A 23 2.76 -11.08 -2.58
CA LYS A 23 2.65 -12.21 -1.64
C LYS A 23 3.69 -13.25 -1.97
N ALA A 24 4.13 -13.95 -0.93
CA ALA A 24 4.94 -15.15 -1.08
C ALA A 24 4.09 -16.35 -0.63
N ARG A 25 4.33 -17.49 -1.28
CA ARG A 25 3.60 -18.72 -0.94
C ARG A 25 4.58 -19.88 -0.76
N PRO A 26 5.46 -19.80 0.24
CA PRO A 26 6.40 -20.89 0.48
C PRO A 26 5.67 -22.13 1.00
N LEU A 27 6.26 -23.28 0.77
CA LEU A 27 5.79 -24.49 1.43
C LEU A 27 6.04 -24.37 2.92
N VAL A 28 5.21 -25.06 3.72
CA VAL A 28 5.34 -24.98 5.18
C VAL A 28 6.75 -25.42 5.62
N ARG A 29 7.29 -26.48 5.01
CA ARG A 29 8.63 -26.95 5.39
C ARG A 29 9.71 -25.92 5.12
N ASP A 30 9.54 -25.11 4.07
CA ASP A 30 10.52 -24.06 3.74
C ASP A 30 10.38 -22.90 4.69
N LEU A 31 9.14 -22.58 5.06
CA LEU A 31 8.88 -21.52 6.03
C LEU A 31 9.55 -21.82 7.37
N LEU A 32 9.50 -23.08 7.79
CA LEU A 32 10.10 -23.50 9.07
C LEU A 32 11.62 -23.49 9.05
N ARG A 33 12.22 -23.35 7.87
CA ARG A 33 13.67 -23.31 7.70
C ARG A 33 14.21 -21.92 7.45
N LEU A 34 13.35 -20.89 7.55
CA LEU A 34 13.81 -19.53 7.33
C LEU A 34 14.82 -19.12 8.38
N THR A 35 15.88 -18.50 7.93
CA THR A 35 16.93 -17.99 8.78
C THR A 35 17.26 -16.58 8.32
N ARG A 36 18.13 -15.93 9.07
CA ARG A 36 18.62 -14.62 8.69
C ARG A 36 19.22 -14.71 7.28
N ASP A 37 18.96 -13.69 6.48
CA ASP A 37 19.43 -13.56 5.09
C ASP A 37 18.72 -14.48 4.11
N ALA A 38 17.71 -15.24 4.56
CA ALA A 38 16.88 -15.99 3.64
C ALA A 38 16.12 -15.02 2.73
N VAL A 39 15.80 -15.47 1.51
CA VAL A 39 15.12 -14.66 0.52
C VAL A 39 13.80 -15.33 0.16
N LEU A 40 12.70 -14.56 0.31
CA LEU A 40 11.38 -15.00 -0.12
C LEU A 40 11.04 -14.33 -1.43
N ALA A 41 10.74 -15.12 -2.45
CA ALA A 41 10.27 -14.57 -3.72
C ALA A 41 8.81 -14.14 -3.58
N LEU A 42 8.50 -13.00 -4.17
CA LEU A 42 7.13 -12.50 -4.21
C LEU A 42 6.53 -12.79 -5.58
N ASP A 43 5.21 -12.71 -5.65
CA ASP A 43 4.47 -12.92 -6.89
C ASP A 43 4.40 -11.67 -7.76
N ARG A 44 5.22 -10.67 -7.48
CA ARG A 44 5.28 -9.41 -8.21
C ARG A 44 6.70 -9.14 -8.68
N ARG A 45 6.78 -8.35 -9.75
CA ARG A 45 8.06 -7.89 -10.27
C ARG A 45 8.39 -6.54 -9.64
N VAL A 46 9.67 -6.17 -9.72
CA VAL A 46 10.13 -4.91 -9.12
C VAL A 46 9.40 -3.71 -9.71
N ASP A 47 9.07 -3.78 -11.00
CA ASP A 47 8.43 -2.66 -11.70
C ASP A 47 6.91 -2.76 -11.75
N ASP A 48 6.31 -3.75 -11.08
CA ASP A 48 4.86 -3.83 -10.97
C ASP A 48 4.35 -2.77 -10.01
N PRO A 49 3.14 -2.22 -10.26
CA PRO A 49 2.56 -1.28 -9.30
C PRO A 49 2.22 -1.97 -7.99
N VAL A 50 2.28 -1.19 -6.91
CA VAL A 50 1.77 -1.64 -5.61
C VAL A 50 0.28 -1.33 -5.53
N GLU A 51 -0.41 -2.04 -4.64
CA GLU A 51 -1.84 -1.88 -4.46
C GLU A 51 -2.14 -1.33 -3.07
N LEU A 52 -3.12 -0.44 -3.01
CA LEU A 52 -3.53 0.19 -1.77
C LEU A 52 -4.93 -0.26 -1.40
N TYR A 53 -5.10 -0.65 -0.13
CA TYR A 53 -6.35 -1.19 0.37
C TYR A 53 -6.81 -0.45 1.61
N VAL A 54 -8.12 -0.31 1.73
CA VAL A 54 -8.78 -0.01 2.99
C VAL A 54 -9.55 -1.26 3.36
N GLY A 55 -9.12 -1.94 4.44
CA GLY A 55 -9.63 -3.27 4.71
C GLY A 55 -9.34 -4.21 3.55
N ASP A 56 -10.38 -4.83 3.03
CA ASP A 56 -10.26 -5.74 1.88
C ASP A 56 -10.50 -5.06 0.55
N ARG A 57 -10.73 -3.76 0.55
CA ARG A 57 -11.13 -3.06 -0.66
C ARG A 57 -9.93 -2.40 -1.33
N LEU A 58 -9.70 -2.74 -2.57
CA LEU A 58 -8.68 -2.10 -3.39
C LEU A 58 -9.15 -0.68 -3.75
N ILE A 59 -8.38 0.32 -3.37
CA ILE A 59 -8.77 1.72 -3.61
C ILE A 59 -7.85 2.43 -4.59
N ALA A 60 -6.64 1.95 -4.79
CA ALA A 60 -5.68 2.64 -5.66
C ALA A 60 -4.53 1.72 -6.01
N ARG A 61 -3.76 2.14 -7.02
CA ARG A 61 -2.46 1.55 -7.35
C ARG A 61 -1.45 2.66 -7.49
N GLY A 62 -0.18 2.32 -7.33
CA GLY A 62 0.84 3.33 -7.43
C GLY A 62 2.24 2.75 -7.49
N GLU A 63 3.22 3.63 -7.42
CA GLU A 63 4.63 3.26 -7.47
C GLU A 63 5.30 3.77 -6.21
N LEU A 64 6.15 2.92 -5.63
CA LEU A 64 6.91 3.31 -4.46
C LEU A 64 7.95 4.37 -4.85
N GLN A 65 8.15 5.30 -3.95
CA GLN A 65 9.17 6.33 -4.13
C GLN A 65 9.65 6.81 -2.77
N GLU A 66 10.71 7.56 -2.77
CA GLU A 66 11.24 8.19 -1.57
C GLU A 66 10.74 9.62 -1.49
N MET A 67 10.38 10.06 -0.28
CA MET A 67 10.02 11.45 -0.07
C MET A 67 11.23 12.36 -0.22
N ASP A 68 10.98 13.60 -0.65
CA ASP A 68 12.01 14.61 -0.80
C ASP A 68 12.07 15.55 0.40
N GLY A 69 13.09 16.39 0.41
CA GLY A 69 13.22 17.43 1.42
C GLY A 69 13.59 16.88 2.77
N ASP A 70 12.96 17.42 3.81
CA ASP A 70 13.26 17.04 5.18
C ASP A 70 12.82 15.61 5.50
N ASN A 71 12.05 15.01 4.63
CA ASN A 71 11.56 13.64 4.80
C ASN A 71 12.34 12.63 3.98
N THR A 72 13.54 13.00 3.54
CA THR A 72 14.39 12.10 2.75
C THR A 72 14.58 10.78 3.48
N GLY A 73 14.41 9.69 2.76
CA GLY A 73 14.48 8.35 3.33
C GLY A 73 13.13 7.78 3.72
N GLN A 74 12.11 8.61 3.81
CA GLN A 74 10.77 8.12 4.11
C GLN A 74 10.14 7.55 2.85
N LEU A 75 9.55 6.37 2.99
CA LEU A 75 8.89 5.70 1.87
C LEU A 75 7.53 6.33 1.62
N ALA A 76 7.19 6.47 0.33
CA ALA A 76 5.90 7.02 -0.09
C ALA A 76 5.41 6.29 -1.33
N VAL A 77 4.16 6.53 -1.71
CA VAL A 77 3.58 5.96 -2.92
C VAL A 77 3.03 7.07 -3.78
N ARG A 78 3.42 7.09 -5.05
CA ARG A 78 2.85 7.99 -6.03
C ARG A 78 1.72 7.26 -6.75
N LEU A 79 0.51 7.75 -6.59
CA LEU A 79 -0.66 7.06 -7.14
C LEU A 79 -0.71 7.16 -8.66
N THR A 80 -1.01 6.04 -9.30
CA THR A 80 -1.17 5.99 -10.76
C THR A 80 -2.62 5.71 -11.15
N GLU A 81 -3.39 5.06 -10.26
CA GLU A 81 -4.81 4.81 -10.48
C GLU A 81 -5.53 4.97 -9.16
N VAL A 82 -6.68 5.60 -9.18
CA VAL A 82 -7.49 5.79 -7.98
C VAL A 82 -8.93 5.44 -8.30
N ALA A 83 -9.54 4.60 -7.44
CA ALA A 83 -10.94 4.27 -7.57
C ALA A 83 -11.80 5.48 -7.21
N ASN A 84 -13.03 5.50 -7.74
CA ASN A 84 -13.97 6.56 -7.39
C ASN A 84 -14.57 6.26 -6.02
N LEU A 85 -14.04 6.95 -5.00
CA LEU A 85 -14.46 6.70 -3.62
C LEU A 85 -15.73 7.45 -3.23
N ARG A 86 -16.13 8.44 -4.04
CA ARG A 86 -17.28 9.25 -3.69
C ARG A 86 -18.57 8.46 -3.63
N GLY A 87 -18.70 7.48 -4.49
CA GLY A 87 -19.91 6.67 -4.52
C GLY A 87 -19.73 5.29 -3.96
N GLY A 88 -18.58 4.99 -3.38
CA GLY A 88 -18.25 3.62 -3.17
C GLY A 88 -17.80 3.18 -1.80
N LEU A 89 -17.52 4.10 -0.93
CA LEU A 89 -17.11 3.69 0.41
C LEU A 89 -18.29 3.46 1.32
#